data_119ea21802f4ef7d95bc60c5a377dbad
#
_entry.id   119ea21802f4ef7d95bc60c5a377dbad
#
_cell.length_a   1.000
_cell.length_b   1.000
_cell.length_c   1.000
_cell.angle_alpha   90.00
_cell.angle_beta   90.00
_cell.angle_gamma   90.00
#
_symmetry.space_group_name_H-M   'P 1'
#
loop_
_entity.id
_entity.type
_entity.pdbx_description
1 polymer ?
#
loop_
_entity_poly.entity_id
_entity_poly.type
_entity_poly.pdbx_seq_one_letter_code
_entity_poly.pdbx_strand_id
1 'polypeptide(L)'
;MTSSEGAFARATGRTVPAEDGGADKPRYRRYQYDLIAPHCGRSVLEVGAGLGEFAAQFTGLDRLVVTDVDPDAVTLLKNRFADRTEVEAHQFDLAGPQRLDRPVDTAVAINVLEHFEDDAHVLAVLARSVVPGGTIVLWVPGYQSLFSEFDRRVGHFRRYTPATLRDAIRRAGLACELSRPVNLLGGVAWWAAMRLGKVQGPRTGAVGVYDRVLVPATRVLDRLLPIPFGQSVLAVARVPDDVPQAGKAR
;
A
#
# COMPACT_ATOMS: atom_id res chain seq x y z
N MET A 1 -3.15 -26.98 -1.67
CA MET A 1 -2.96 -25.78 -2.49
C MET A 1 -4.09 -24.82 -2.16
N THR A 2 -3.87 -23.96 -1.17
CA THR A 2 -4.73 -22.80 -0.88
C THR A 2 -3.80 -21.61 -0.98
N SER A 3 -3.54 -21.19 -2.22
CA SER A 3 -2.72 -20.02 -2.46
C SER A 3 -3.50 -18.75 -2.04
N SER A 4 -2.79 -17.76 -1.55
CA SER A 4 -3.28 -16.40 -1.29
C SER A 4 -4.02 -15.79 -2.50
N GLU A 5 -3.66 -16.24 -3.72
CA GLU A 5 -4.36 -15.96 -4.99
C GLU A 5 -5.88 -16.21 -4.90
N GLY A 6 -6.27 -17.33 -4.26
CA GLY A 6 -7.67 -17.66 -4.10
C GLY A 6 -8.41 -16.82 -3.07
N ALA A 7 -7.72 -16.14 -2.14
CA ALA A 7 -8.37 -15.30 -1.14
C ALA A 7 -8.72 -13.92 -1.71
N PHE A 8 -7.80 -13.27 -2.41
CA PHE A 8 -8.02 -11.95 -3.02
C PHE A 8 -9.00 -12.05 -4.20
N ALA A 9 -8.78 -12.98 -5.14
CA ALA A 9 -9.69 -13.22 -6.27
C ALA A 9 -11.07 -13.72 -5.84
N ARG A 10 -11.18 -14.52 -4.76
CA ARG A 10 -12.46 -14.96 -4.20
C ARG A 10 -13.17 -13.87 -3.41
N ALA A 11 -12.45 -12.99 -2.73
CA ALA A 11 -13.03 -11.89 -1.98
C ALA A 11 -13.55 -10.76 -2.88
N THR A 12 -12.93 -10.56 -4.04
CA THR A 12 -13.28 -9.46 -4.94
C THR A 12 -14.10 -9.91 -6.15
N GLY A 13 -14.13 -11.22 -6.48
CA GLY A 13 -14.78 -11.75 -7.69
C GLY A 13 -14.23 -11.16 -8.99
N ARG A 14 -13.15 -10.38 -8.92
CA ARG A 14 -12.48 -9.70 -10.03
C ARG A 14 -11.01 -9.56 -9.74
N THR A 15 -10.21 -9.81 -10.74
CA THR A 15 -8.76 -9.70 -10.74
C THR A 15 -8.26 -8.25 -10.65
N VAL A 16 -9.14 -7.28 -10.92
CA VAL A 16 -8.82 -5.86 -10.78
C VAL A 16 -9.99 -5.15 -10.10
N PRO A 17 -9.80 -4.58 -8.90
CA PRO A 17 -10.88 -3.92 -8.19
C PRO A 17 -11.27 -2.59 -8.87
N ALA A 18 -12.24 -2.64 -9.77
CA ALA A 18 -12.97 -1.43 -10.15
C ALA A 18 -13.89 -0.95 -9.02
N GLU A 19 -14.06 -1.77 -7.98
CA GLU A 19 -15.03 -1.54 -6.89
C GLU A 19 -14.49 -0.71 -5.74
N ASP A 20 -13.18 -0.56 -5.58
CA ASP A 20 -12.61 0.34 -4.57
C ASP A 20 -12.64 1.81 -5.00
N GLY A 21 -13.17 2.11 -6.19
CA GLY A 21 -13.28 3.46 -6.74
C GLY A 21 -11.92 4.08 -7.06
N GLY A 22 -10.93 3.24 -7.37
CA GLY A 22 -9.56 3.66 -7.64
C GLY A 22 -9.48 4.78 -8.68
N ALA A 23 -10.06 4.58 -9.86
CA ALA A 23 -10.04 5.55 -10.96
C ALA A 23 -10.70 6.89 -10.63
N ASP A 24 -11.65 6.90 -9.71
CA ASP A 24 -12.46 8.08 -9.39
C ASP A 24 -11.89 8.96 -8.25
N LYS A 25 -10.65 8.72 -7.79
CA LYS A 25 -10.04 9.45 -6.67
C LYS A 25 -8.68 10.08 -7.02
N PRO A 26 -8.56 10.91 -8.04
CA PRO A 26 -7.27 11.45 -8.48
C PRO A 26 -6.61 12.35 -7.42
N ARG A 27 -7.42 13.13 -6.67
CA ARG A 27 -6.89 13.99 -5.60
C ARG A 27 -6.42 13.19 -4.40
N TYR A 28 -7.11 12.11 -4.04
CA TYR A 28 -6.70 11.22 -2.98
C TYR A 28 -5.38 10.50 -3.34
N ARG A 29 -5.24 10.01 -4.57
CA ARG A 29 -3.97 9.43 -5.04
C ARG A 29 -2.83 10.45 -5.02
N ARG A 30 -3.10 11.67 -5.47
CA ARG A 30 -2.11 12.75 -5.39
C ARG A 30 -1.74 13.08 -3.94
N TYR A 31 -2.70 13.04 -3.02
CA TYR A 31 -2.44 13.20 -1.59
C TYR A 31 -1.56 12.07 -1.04
N GLN A 32 -1.84 10.79 -1.40
CA GLN A 32 -0.99 9.67 -1.05
C GLN A 32 0.44 9.84 -1.61
N TYR A 33 0.54 10.18 -2.89
CA TYR A 33 1.82 10.39 -3.56
C TYR A 33 2.65 11.48 -2.88
N ASP A 34 2.06 12.63 -2.58
CA ASP A 34 2.75 13.75 -1.93
C ASP A 34 3.30 13.40 -0.53
N LEU A 35 2.71 12.41 0.13
CA LEU A 35 3.18 11.91 1.43
C LEU A 35 4.17 10.76 1.32
N ILE A 36 4.11 9.96 0.27
CA ILE A 36 4.97 8.77 0.05
C ILE A 36 6.24 9.13 -0.69
N ALA A 37 6.14 9.90 -1.78
CA ALA A 37 7.27 10.20 -2.67
C ALA A 37 8.50 10.81 -1.98
N PRO A 38 8.39 11.68 -0.96
CA PRO A 38 9.55 12.21 -0.23
C PRO A 38 10.41 11.16 0.46
N HIS A 39 9.89 9.95 0.66
CA HIS A 39 10.59 8.82 1.28
C HIS A 39 11.13 7.81 0.26
N CYS A 40 10.93 8.07 -1.03
CA CYS A 40 11.35 7.19 -2.11
C CYS A 40 12.71 7.64 -2.70
N GLY A 41 13.56 6.65 -3.00
CA GLY A 41 14.78 6.85 -3.79
C GLY A 41 14.48 6.89 -5.29
N ARG A 42 15.51 6.64 -6.11
CA ARG A 42 15.41 6.70 -7.57
C ARG A 42 14.99 5.38 -8.21
N SER A 43 15.12 4.27 -7.51
CA SER A 43 14.58 2.97 -7.92
C SER A 43 13.51 2.52 -6.93
N VAL A 44 12.29 2.27 -7.41
CA VAL A 44 11.11 2.00 -6.60
C VAL A 44 10.45 0.69 -7.02
N LEU A 45 10.04 -0.12 -6.05
CA LEU A 45 9.15 -1.26 -6.19
C LEU A 45 7.77 -0.89 -5.63
N GLU A 46 6.72 -0.99 -6.42
CA GLU A 46 5.34 -0.98 -5.92
C GLU A 46 4.79 -2.40 -5.94
N VAL A 47 4.34 -2.90 -4.78
CA VAL A 47 3.69 -4.21 -4.66
C VAL A 47 2.18 -4.06 -4.54
N GLY A 48 1.43 -4.96 -5.19
CA GLY A 48 -0.02 -4.88 -5.24
C GLY A 48 -0.50 -3.65 -6.05
N ALA A 49 0.17 -3.37 -7.17
CA ALA A 49 -0.08 -2.16 -7.95
C ALA A 49 -1.45 -2.14 -8.65
N GLY A 50 -2.15 -3.28 -8.77
CA GLY A 50 -3.46 -3.38 -9.39
C GLY A 50 -3.49 -2.79 -10.80
N LEU A 51 -4.22 -1.69 -10.98
CA LEU A 51 -4.31 -0.96 -12.26
C LEU A 51 -3.11 -0.03 -12.53
N GLY A 52 -2.14 0.08 -11.61
CA GLY A 52 -0.96 0.93 -11.75
C GLY A 52 -1.23 2.43 -11.65
N GLU A 53 -2.34 2.82 -11.03
CA GLU A 53 -2.75 4.22 -10.98
C GLU A 53 -1.92 5.07 -10.03
N PHE A 54 -1.39 4.47 -8.96
CA PHE A 54 -0.44 5.13 -8.08
C PHE A 54 0.95 5.17 -8.73
N ALA A 55 1.44 4.05 -9.28
CA ALA A 55 2.68 3.95 -10.05
C ALA A 55 2.79 5.00 -11.16
N ALA A 56 1.66 5.30 -11.83
CA ALA A 56 1.62 6.29 -12.91
C ALA A 56 1.98 7.71 -12.46
N GLN A 57 1.96 8.03 -11.17
CA GLN A 57 2.35 9.34 -10.65
C GLN A 57 3.87 9.50 -10.52
N PHE A 58 4.62 8.41 -10.46
CA PHE A 58 6.07 8.47 -10.42
C PHE A 58 6.64 8.92 -11.76
N THR A 59 7.45 9.96 -11.71
CA THR A 59 8.20 10.50 -12.86
C THR A 59 9.66 10.74 -12.45
N GLY A 60 10.59 10.62 -13.41
CA GLY A 60 12.00 10.91 -13.18
C GLY A 60 12.72 9.88 -12.31
N LEU A 61 12.17 8.68 -12.15
CA LEU A 61 12.86 7.55 -11.55
C LEU A 61 13.86 6.94 -12.55
N ASP A 62 14.92 6.32 -12.03
CA ASP A 62 15.83 5.51 -12.84
C ASP A 62 15.23 4.14 -13.14
N ARG A 63 14.39 3.64 -12.21
CA ARG A 63 13.71 2.36 -12.32
C ARG A 63 12.42 2.34 -11.49
N LEU A 64 11.33 1.85 -12.08
CA LEU A 64 10.08 1.56 -11.40
C LEU A 64 9.68 0.11 -11.67
N VAL A 65 9.60 -0.69 -10.64
CA VAL A 65 9.10 -2.06 -10.71
C VAL A 65 7.68 -2.07 -10.16
N VAL A 66 6.71 -2.43 -10.98
CA VAL A 66 5.31 -2.56 -10.57
C VAL A 66 4.92 -4.03 -10.54
N THR A 67 4.31 -4.46 -9.46
CA THR A 67 4.03 -5.89 -9.27
C THR A 67 2.63 -6.13 -8.73
N ASP A 68 2.09 -7.27 -9.09
CA ASP A 68 0.85 -7.79 -8.51
C ASP A 68 0.94 -9.33 -8.41
N VAL A 69 0.15 -9.93 -7.54
CA VAL A 69 0.03 -11.39 -7.43
C VAL A 69 -0.81 -11.95 -8.58
N ASP A 70 -1.71 -11.15 -9.12
CA ASP A 70 -2.64 -11.52 -10.19
C ASP A 70 -1.98 -11.37 -11.58
N PRO A 71 -1.87 -12.43 -12.36
CA PRO A 71 -1.28 -12.38 -13.72
C PRO A 71 -2.07 -11.49 -14.70
N ASP A 72 -3.39 -11.33 -14.51
CA ASP A 72 -4.19 -10.44 -15.34
C ASP A 72 -3.89 -8.97 -15.02
N ALA A 73 -3.73 -8.62 -13.74
CA ALA A 73 -3.26 -7.30 -13.33
C ALA A 73 -1.86 -7.01 -13.90
N VAL A 74 -0.95 -7.98 -13.86
CA VAL A 74 0.40 -7.84 -14.45
C VAL A 74 0.33 -7.56 -15.97
N THR A 75 -0.59 -8.23 -16.67
CA THR A 75 -0.81 -7.97 -18.10
C THR A 75 -1.30 -6.56 -18.37
N LEU A 76 -2.22 -6.06 -17.54
CA LEU A 76 -2.70 -4.67 -17.61
C LEU A 76 -1.58 -3.66 -17.31
N LEU A 77 -0.74 -3.94 -16.31
CA LEU A 77 0.41 -3.10 -15.97
C LEU A 77 1.43 -3.02 -17.12
N LYS A 78 1.75 -4.15 -17.77
CA LYS A 78 2.61 -4.19 -18.96
C LYS A 78 2.06 -3.31 -20.09
N ASN A 79 0.76 -3.43 -20.37
CA ASN A 79 0.12 -2.63 -21.41
C ASN A 79 0.08 -1.14 -21.04
N ARG A 80 -0.23 -0.81 -19.78
CA ARG A 80 -0.31 0.57 -19.29
C ARG A 80 1.00 1.31 -19.40
N PHE A 81 2.10 0.64 -19.13
CA PHE A 81 3.44 1.24 -19.09
C PHE A 81 4.33 0.87 -20.28
N ALA A 82 3.74 0.39 -21.37
CA ALA A 82 4.47 -0.09 -22.55
C ALA A 82 5.45 0.96 -23.13
N ASP A 83 5.10 2.25 -23.07
CA ASP A 83 5.91 3.36 -23.58
C ASP A 83 6.93 3.91 -22.56
N ARG A 84 7.01 3.32 -21.36
CA ARG A 84 7.89 3.76 -20.27
C ARG A 84 9.01 2.76 -20.06
N THR A 85 10.18 3.04 -20.64
CA THR A 85 11.34 2.11 -20.63
C THR A 85 11.95 1.87 -19.24
N GLU A 86 11.73 2.79 -18.30
CA GLU A 86 12.16 2.67 -16.90
C GLU A 86 11.21 1.81 -16.06
N VAL A 87 10.05 1.36 -16.61
CA VAL A 87 9.05 0.59 -15.86
C VAL A 87 9.12 -0.88 -16.24
N GLU A 88 9.24 -1.73 -15.23
CA GLU A 88 9.19 -3.19 -15.33
C GLU A 88 7.92 -3.70 -14.62
N ALA A 89 7.16 -4.60 -15.25
CA ALA A 89 5.98 -5.20 -14.64
C ALA A 89 6.15 -6.72 -14.48
N HIS A 90 6.04 -7.20 -13.23
CA HIS A 90 6.26 -8.60 -12.88
C HIS A 90 5.16 -9.16 -11.97
N GLN A 91 4.94 -10.46 -12.03
CA GLN A 91 4.18 -11.16 -11.00
C GLN A 91 5.04 -11.32 -9.75
N PHE A 92 4.48 -11.00 -8.57
CA PHE A 92 5.20 -11.07 -7.31
C PHE A 92 4.25 -11.46 -6.18
N ASP A 93 4.52 -12.61 -5.56
CA ASP A 93 3.74 -13.13 -4.43
C ASP A 93 4.51 -12.94 -3.13
N LEU A 94 3.99 -12.07 -2.26
CA LEU A 94 4.55 -11.80 -0.94
C LEU A 94 4.37 -12.95 0.07
N ALA A 95 3.54 -13.93 -0.22
CA ALA A 95 3.42 -15.13 0.61
C ALA A 95 4.58 -16.11 0.37
N GLY A 96 5.28 -15.98 -0.75
CA GLY A 96 6.42 -16.82 -1.14
C GLY A 96 7.78 -16.22 -0.73
N PRO A 97 8.87 -16.98 -0.96
CA PRO A 97 10.24 -16.53 -0.65
C PRO A 97 10.82 -15.61 -1.74
N GLN A 98 9.99 -14.91 -2.50
CA GLN A 98 10.40 -14.14 -3.66
C GLN A 98 11.24 -12.91 -3.28
N ARG A 99 12.10 -12.50 -4.20
CA ARG A 99 12.85 -11.25 -4.15
C ARG A 99 13.12 -10.76 -5.57
N LEU A 100 13.40 -9.49 -5.72
CA LEU A 100 13.91 -8.95 -6.99
C LEU A 100 15.37 -9.40 -7.21
N ASP A 101 15.71 -9.75 -8.46
CA ASP A 101 17.11 -10.07 -8.83
C ASP A 101 18.02 -8.86 -8.59
N ARG A 102 17.53 -7.67 -8.88
CA ARG A 102 18.18 -6.40 -8.61
C ARG A 102 17.36 -5.60 -7.59
N PRO A 103 17.84 -5.47 -6.34
CA PRO A 103 17.15 -4.68 -5.30
C PRO A 103 16.91 -3.23 -5.70
N VAL A 104 15.95 -2.60 -5.05
CA VAL A 104 15.56 -1.20 -5.24
C VAL A 104 15.89 -0.35 -4.01
N ASP A 105 15.89 0.98 -4.16
CA ASP A 105 16.07 1.90 -3.03
C ASP A 105 14.88 1.90 -2.09
N THR A 106 13.67 1.73 -2.66
CA THR A 106 12.42 1.81 -1.89
C THR A 106 11.40 0.78 -2.36
N ALA A 107 10.77 0.08 -1.42
CA ALA A 107 9.53 -0.66 -1.66
C ALA A 107 8.33 0.14 -1.12
N VAL A 108 7.26 0.22 -1.90
CA VAL A 108 5.99 0.86 -1.55
C VAL A 108 4.89 -0.18 -1.54
N ALA A 109 4.12 -0.25 -0.45
CA ALA A 109 2.97 -1.13 -0.31
C ALA A 109 1.75 -0.32 0.17
N ILE A 110 0.73 -0.22 -0.67
CA ILE A 110 -0.50 0.54 -0.40
C ILE A 110 -1.66 -0.43 -0.30
N ASN A 111 -2.25 -0.56 0.89
CA ASN A 111 -3.34 -1.48 1.18
C ASN A 111 -3.01 -2.93 0.77
N VAL A 112 -1.87 -3.42 1.25
CA VAL A 112 -1.36 -4.76 0.98
C VAL A 112 -1.17 -5.56 2.26
N LEU A 113 -0.53 -4.96 3.28
CA LEU A 113 -0.09 -5.66 4.49
C LEU A 113 -1.25 -6.25 5.30
N GLU A 114 -2.41 -5.61 5.29
CA GLU A 114 -3.64 -6.03 5.97
C GLU A 114 -4.22 -7.34 5.45
N HIS A 115 -3.83 -7.76 4.25
CA HIS A 115 -4.27 -9.02 3.64
C HIS A 115 -3.48 -10.24 4.11
N PHE A 116 -2.48 -10.06 4.97
CA PHE A 116 -1.64 -11.14 5.46
C PHE A 116 -1.79 -11.34 6.97
N GLU A 117 -1.91 -12.59 7.38
CA GLU A 117 -1.96 -12.94 8.80
C GLU A 117 -0.61 -12.74 9.48
N ASP A 118 0.49 -13.14 8.81
CA ASP A 118 1.87 -12.88 9.24
C ASP A 118 2.45 -11.67 8.52
N ASP A 119 2.16 -10.50 9.06
CA ASP A 119 2.63 -9.21 8.54
C ASP A 119 4.16 -9.03 8.67
N ALA A 120 4.77 -9.62 9.69
CA ALA A 120 6.21 -9.55 9.88
C ALA A 120 6.96 -10.37 8.80
N HIS A 121 6.43 -11.54 8.43
CA HIS A 121 6.98 -12.32 7.31
C HIS A 121 6.95 -11.52 6.00
N VAL A 122 5.82 -10.90 5.67
CA VAL A 122 5.67 -10.08 4.46
C VAL A 122 6.67 -8.93 4.41
N LEU A 123 6.84 -8.23 5.54
CA LEU A 123 7.82 -7.16 5.64
C LEU A 123 9.27 -7.67 5.47
N ALA A 124 9.59 -8.85 5.99
CA ALA A 124 10.89 -9.49 5.79
C ALA A 124 11.11 -9.91 4.32
N VAL A 125 10.06 -10.34 3.60
CA VAL A 125 10.12 -10.62 2.16
C VAL A 125 10.38 -9.34 1.37
N LEU A 126 9.67 -8.25 1.67
CA LEU A 126 9.90 -6.95 1.04
C LEU A 126 11.33 -6.45 1.25
N ALA A 127 11.84 -6.59 2.48
CA ALA A 127 13.20 -6.15 2.83
C ALA A 127 14.29 -6.81 1.97
N ARG A 128 14.08 -8.05 1.52
CA ARG A 128 15.04 -8.75 0.62
C ARG A 128 15.11 -8.13 -0.78
N SER A 129 14.10 -7.36 -1.16
CA SER A 129 14.05 -6.66 -2.45
C SER A 129 14.51 -5.22 -2.37
N VAL A 130 14.92 -4.75 -1.19
CA VAL A 130 15.40 -3.39 -0.93
C VAL A 130 16.89 -3.43 -0.59
N VAL A 131 17.65 -2.45 -1.04
CA VAL A 131 19.08 -2.34 -0.69
C VAL A 131 19.28 -2.12 0.81
N PRO A 132 20.42 -2.52 1.39
CA PRO A 132 20.79 -2.12 2.76
C PRO A 132 20.72 -0.59 2.89
N GLY A 133 20.16 -0.09 4.00
CA GLY A 133 19.90 1.34 4.21
C GLY A 133 18.74 1.90 3.38
N GLY A 134 18.08 1.11 2.54
CA GLY A 134 16.88 1.51 1.79
C GLY A 134 15.61 1.53 2.64
N THR A 135 14.50 1.90 2.05
CA THR A 135 13.23 2.14 2.76
C THR A 135 12.10 1.24 2.31
N ILE A 136 11.16 0.97 3.22
CA ILE A 136 9.85 0.40 2.90
C ILE A 136 8.81 1.41 3.37
N VAL A 137 7.98 1.89 2.44
CA VAL A 137 6.90 2.84 2.72
C VAL A 137 5.58 2.09 2.70
N LEU A 138 4.85 2.17 3.81
CA LEU A 138 3.61 1.46 4.03
C LEU A 138 2.45 2.43 4.17
N TRP A 139 1.38 2.18 3.44
CA TRP A 139 0.10 2.84 3.60
C TRP A 139 -0.97 1.78 3.85
N VAL A 140 -1.47 1.71 5.08
CA VAL A 140 -2.40 0.65 5.52
C VAL A 140 -3.68 1.23 6.09
N PRO A 141 -4.81 0.51 6.09
CA PRO A 141 -6.04 0.95 6.73
C PRO A 141 -5.84 1.12 8.24
N GLY A 142 -6.32 2.26 8.74
CA GLY A 142 -6.12 2.66 10.12
C GLY A 142 -7.25 2.24 11.05
N TYR A 143 -6.88 1.95 12.30
CA TYR A 143 -7.72 1.76 13.47
C TYR A 143 -8.73 0.60 13.40
N GLN A 144 -8.53 -0.39 14.26
CA GLN A 144 -9.41 -1.56 14.37
C GLN A 144 -10.86 -1.19 14.68
N SER A 145 -11.10 -0.05 15.33
CA SER A 145 -12.46 0.48 15.55
C SER A 145 -13.20 0.88 14.27
N LEU A 146 -12.50 1.01 13.16
CA LEU A 146 -13.06 1.24 11.82
C LEU A 146 -13.20 -0.04 10.99
N PHE A 147 -12.86 -1.21 11.56
CA PHE A 147 -13.00 -2.50 10.88
C PHE A 147 -14.46 -2.81 10.65
N SER A 148 -14.84 -3.16 9.43
CA SER A 148 -16.22 -3.29 9.00
C SER A 148 -16.45 -4.58 8.20
N GLU A 149 -17.68 -4.81 7.78
CA GLU A 149 -18.02 -5.90 6.88
C GLU A 149 -17.34 -5.76 5.50
N PHE A 150 -17.04 -4.52 5.09
CA PHE A 150 -16.23 -4.29 3.89
C PHE A 150 -14.85 -4.91 4.03
N ASP A 151 -14.17 -4.68 5.15
CA ASP A 151 -12.83 -5.24 5.40
C ASP A 151 -12.83 -6.77 5.33
N ARG A 152 -13.85 -7.42 5.92
CA ARG A 152 -13.99 -8.89 5.86
C ARG A 152 -14.16 -9.39 4.43
N ARG A 153 -15.01 -8.70 3.63
CA ARG A 153 -15.27 -9.09 2.24
C ARG A 153 -14.07 -8.97 1.33
N VAL A 154 -13.23 -7.96 1.56
CA VAL A 154 -11.99 -7.79 0.78
C VAL A 154 -10.81 -8.59 1.36
N GLY A 155 -11.03 -9.36 2.43
CA GLY A 155 -10.04 -10.27 2.99
C GLY A 155 -9.02 -9.62 3.91
N HIS A 156 -9.36 -8.49 4.57
CA HIS A 156 -8.50 -7.90 5.57
C HIS A 156 -8.51 -8.72 6.86
N PHE A 157 -7.34 -9.01 7.39
CA PHE A 157 -7.20 -9.62 8.73
C PHE A 157 -7.31 -8.57 9.83
N ARG A 158 -6.83 -7.33 9.57
CA ARG A 158 -6.74 -6.27 10.57
C ARG A 158 -6.66 -4.88 9.97
N ARG A 159 -6.80 -3.89 10.86
CA ARG A 159 -6.41 -2.50 10.63
C ARG A 159 -5.35 -2.10 11.66
N TYR A 160 -4.53 -1.12 11.34
CA TYR A 160 -3.36 -0.76 12.12
C TYR A 160 -3.55 0.55 12.88
N THR A 161 -2.95 0.63 14.06
CA THR A 161 -2.59 1.91 14.68
C THR A 161 -1.11 2.20 14.41
N PRO A 162 -0.63 3.45 14.61
CA PRO A 162 0.80 3.73 14.53
C PRO A 162 1.67 2.82 15.41
N ALA A 163 1.15 2.44 16.57
CA ALA A 163 1.84 1.55 17.50
C ALA A 163 1.93 0.11 16.96
N THR A 164 0.80 -0.47 16.56
CA THR A 164 0.76 -1.87 16.06
C THR A 164 1.53 -2.05 14.75
N LEU A 165 1.53 -1.02 13.87
CA LEU A 165 2.33 -1.05 12.64
C LEU A 165 3.83 -0.96 12.96
N ARG A 166 4.22 -0.11 13.91
CA ARG A 166 5.61 -0.04 14.39
C ARG A 166 6.07 -1.37 14.98
N ASP A 167 5.21 -2.05 15.71
CA ASP A 167 5.53 -3.35 16.30
C ASP A 167 5.69 -4.44 15.23
N ALA A 168 4.85 -4.44 14.18
CA ALA A 168 5.01 -5.33 13.01
C ALA A 168 6.36 -5.09 12.30
N ILE A 169 6.71 -3.82 12.05
CA ILE A 169 7.98 -3.42 11.45
C ILE A 169 9.16 -3.94 12.29
N ARG A 170 9.11 -3.77 13.61
CA ARG A 170 10.18 -4.24 14.52
C ARG A 170 10.29 -5.77 14.57
N ARG A 171 9.17 -6.48 14.57
CA ARG A 171 9.18 -7.96 14.50
C ARG A 171 9.81 -8.48 13.20
N ALA A 172 9.71 -7.73 12.12
CA ALA A 172 10.38 -8.04 10.86
C ALA A 172 11.90 -7.71 10.86
N GLY A 173 12.47 -7.22 11.99
CA GLY A 173 13.88 -6.83 12.08
C GLY A 173 14.19 -5.48 11.43
N LEU A 174 13.18 -4.64 11.17
CA LEU A 174 13.33 -3.34 10.52
C LEU A 174 13.29 -2.19 11.53
N ALA A 175 13.93 -1.07 11.19
CA ALA A 175 13.85 0.15 11.99
C ALA A 175 12.67 1.00 11.53
N CYS A 176 11.75 1.35 12.46
CA CYS A 176 10.62 2.23 12.14
C CYS A 176 11.03 3.69 12.33
N GLU A 177 11.17 4.43 11.23
CA GLU A 177 11.53 5.86 11.25
C GLU A 177 10.31 6.76 11.43
N LEU A 178 9.20 6.40 10.80
CA LEU A 178 7.93 7.12 10.85
C LEU A 178 6.78 6.15 11.03
N SER A 179 5.83 6.46 11.89
CA SER A 179 4.51 5.81 11.90
C SER A 179 3.49 6.79 12.45
N ARG A 180 2.56 7.24 11.61
CA ARG A 180 1.57 8.25 11.97
C ARG A 180 0.22 8.03 11.30
N PRO A 181 -0.89 8.49 11.90
CA PRO A 181 -2.18 8.51 11.22
C PRO A 181 -2.16 9.52 10.06
N VAL A 182 -2.98 9.26 9.06
CA VAL A 182 -3.21 10.12 7.90
C VAL A 182 -4.67 10.04 7.47
N ASN A 183 -5.15 11.06 6.76
CA ASN A 183 -6.50 11.13 6.24
C ASN A 183 -7.57 11.20 7.35
N LEU A 184 -7.49 12.28 8.16
CA LEU A 184 -8.40 12.51 9.28
C LEU A 184 -9.87 12.51 8.86
N LEU A 185 -10.24 13.35 7.88
CA LEU A 185 -11.64 13.48 7.47
C LEU A 185 -12.18 12.21 6.78
N GLY A 186 -11.32 11.45 6.12
CA GLY A 186 -11.66 10.13 5.62
C GLY A 186 -12.01 9.17 6.75
N GLY A 187 -11.26 9.19 7.84
CA GLY A 187 -11.55 8.40 9.04
C GLY A 187 -12.90 8.77 9.67
N VAL A 188 -13.19 10.06 9.79
CA VAL A 188 -14.48 10.56 10.30
C VAL A 188 -15.63 10.15 9.39
N ALA A 189 -15.48 10.32 8.08
CA ALA A 189 -16.49 9.95 7.08
C ALA A 189 -16.78 8.45 7.09
N TRP A 190 -15.74 7.62 7.19
CA TRP A 190 -15.87 6.17 7.29
C TRP A 190 -16.57 5.74 8.58
N TRP A 191 -16.17 6.31 9.71
CA TRP A 191 -16.81 6.07 11.00
C TRP A 191 -18.31 6.43 10.97
N ALA A 192 -18.66 7.60 10.43
CA ALA A 192 -20.04 8.04 10.28
C ALA A 192 -20.85 7.11 9.37
N ALA A 193 -20.27 6.67 8.24
CA ALA A 193 -20.91 5.74 7.33
C ALA A 193 -21.20 4.38 8.00
N MET A 194 -20.25 3.88 8.82
CA MET A 194 -20.45 2.64 9.59
C MET A 194 -21.61 2.76 10.60
N ARG A 195 -21.67 3.88 11.34
CA ARG A 195 -22.74 4.13 12.33
C ARG A 195 -24.13 4.22 11.69
N LEU A 196 -24.22 4.69 10.45
CA LEU A 196 -25.46 4.79 9.70
C LEU A 196 -25.84 3.48 8.99
N GLY A 197 -25.11 2.38 9.21
CA GLY A 197 -25.36 1.07 8.60
C GLY A 197 -25.20 1.05 7.07
N LYS A 198 -24.46 2.00 6.49
CA LYS A 198 -24.37 2.22 5.04
C LYS A 198 -23.10 1.68 4.40
N VAL A 199 -22.21 1.00 5.16
CA VAL A 199 -20.93 0.52 4.64
C VAL A 199 -21.10 -0.84 3.97
N GLN A 200 -21.64 -0.84 2.77
CA GLN A 200 -21.54 -1.97 1.84
C GLN A 200 -20.44 -1.75 0.79
N GLY A 201 -19.71 -0.64 0.86
CA GLY A 201 -18.69 -0.20 -0.08
C GLY A 201 -18.86 1.28 -0.46
N PRO A 202 -17.85 1.91 -1.07
CA PRO A 202 -17.96 3.29 -1.50
C PRO A 202 -19.00 3.43 -2.63
N ARG A 203 -20.01 4.27 -2.42
CA ARG A 203 -20.99 4.63 -3.46
C ARG A 203 -20.36 5.69 -4.37
N THR A 204 -20.46 5.53 -5.69
CA THR A 204 -19.84 6.39 -6.71
C THR A 204 -20.05 7.90 -6.47
N GLY A 205 -21.25 8.34 -6.09
CA GLY A 205 -21.52 9.75 -5.79
C GLY A 205 -20.83 10.27 -4.53
N ALA A 206 -20.76 9.45 -3.46
CA ALA A 206 -20.09 9.82 -2.21
C ALA A 206 -18.56 9.89 -2.39
N VAL A 207 -18.01 9.04 -3.26
CA VAL A 207 -16.58 9.04 -3.63
C VAL A 207 -16.19 10.35 -4.29
N GLY A 208 -16.99 10.87 -5.22
CA GLY A 208 -16.72 12.13 -5.88
C GLY A 208 -16.72 13.33 -4.93
N VAL A 209 -17.66 13.37 -3.99
CA VAL A 209 -17.69 14.42 -2.94
C VAL A 209 -16.48 14.28 -2.02
N TYR A 210 -16.14 13.08 -1.60
CA TYR A 210 -14.97 12.81 -0.79
C TYR A 210 -13.69 13.34 -1.47
N ASP A 211 -13.46 12.95 -2.72
CA ASP A 211 -12.24 13.34 -3.44
C ASP A 211 -12.17 14.86 -3.69
N ARG A 212 -13.30 15.50 -4.00
CA ARG A 212 -13.31 16.92 -4.36
C ARG A 212 -13.29 17.87 -3.16
N VAL A 213 -13.86 17.47 -2.04
CA VAL A 213 -14.07 18.34 -0.87
C VAL A 213 -13.26 17.89 0.33
N LEU A 214 -13.42 16.61 0.76
CA LEU A 214 -12.80 16.15 2.00
C LEU A 214 -11.28 15.96 1.85
N VAL A 215 -10.80 15.49 0.72
CA VAL A 215 -9.37 15.28 0.48
C VAL A 215 -8.57 16.59 0.53
N PRO A 216 -8.96 17.69 -0.15
CA PRO A 216 -8.27 18.98 0.00
C PRO A 216 -8.26 19.51 1.44
N ALA A 217 -9.38 19.41 2.14
CA ALA A 217 -9.46 19.83 3.54
C ALA A 217 -8.58 18.96 4.45
N THR A 218 -8.58 17.64 4.23
CA THR A 218 -7.69 16.71 4.93
C THR A 218 -6.22 17.06 4.72
N ARG A 219 -5.79 17.38 3.50
CA ARG A 219 -4.40 17.78 3.20
C ARG A 219 -3.93 18.97 4.05
N VAL A 220 -4.81 19.94 4.24
CA VAL A 220 -4.50 21.11 5.06
C VAL A 220 -4.42 20.71 6.53
N LEU A 221 -5.41 19.98 7.03
CA LEU A 221 -5.45 19.56 8.44
C LEU A 221 -4.26 18.66 8.80
N ASP A 222 -3.93 17.67 7.97
CA ASP A 222 -2.83 16.74 8.22
C ASP A 222 -1.44 17.40 8.16
N ARG A 223 -1.33 18.59 7.56
CA ARG A 223 -0.11 19.41 7.56
C ARG A 223 0.00 20.35 8.76
N LEU A 224 -1.12 20.88 9.21
CA LEU A 224 -1.14 21.94 10.23
C LEU A 224 -1.29 21.38 11.66
N LEU A 225 -1.85 20.18 11.81
CA LEU A 225 -2.19 19.62 13.12
C LEU A 225 -1.58 18.22 13.31
N PRO A 226 -1.12 17.90 14.53
CA PRO A 226 -0.85 16.52 14.90
C PRO A 226 -2.18 15.79 15.02
N ILE A 227 -2.58 15.05 13.96
CA ILE A 227 -3.85 14.31 13.97
C ILE A 227 -3.74 13.06 14.85
N PRO A 228 -4.68 12.84 15.78
CA PRO A 228 -4.66 11.68 16.66
C PRO A 228 -5.23 10.41 16.03
N PHE A 229 -5.90 10.56 14.88
CA PHE A 229 -6.71 9.52 14.24
C PHE A 229 -6.80 9.77 12.73
N GLY A 230 -6.95 8.71 11.93
CA GLY A 230 -7.12 8.83 10.48
C GLY A 230 -7.70 7.56 9.86
N GLN A 231 -8.11 7.64 8.61
CA GLN A 231 -8.59 6.46 7.87
C GLN A 231 -7.47 5.46 7.63
N SER A 232 -6.23 5.96 7.52
CA SER A 232 -5.05 5.16 7.21
C SER A 232 -3.89 5.50 8.15
N VAL A 233 -2.88 4.63 8.15
CA VAL A 233 -1.59 4.85 8.81
C VAL A 233 -0.51 4.80 7.74
N LEU A 234 0.34 5.84 7.71
CA LEU A 234 1.57 5.89 6.94
C LEU A 234 2.73 5.49 7.84
N ALA A 235 3.58 4.57 7.36
CA ALA A 235 4.84 4.28 8.02
C ALA A 235 5.99 4.22 7.03
N VAL A 236 7.19 4.55 7.53
CA VAL A 236 8.46 4.39 6.84
C VAL A 236 9.34 3.50 7.71
N ALA A 237 9.75 2.39 7.14
CA ALA A 237 10.68 1.47 7.74
C ALA A 237 12.01 1.50 6.98
N ARG A 238 13.12 1.41 7.70
CA ARG A 238 14.46 1.31 7.12
C ARG A 238 14.97 -0.11 7.22
N VAL A 239 15.54 -0.60 6.12
CA VAL A 239 16.25 -1.87 6.08
C VAL A 239 17.64 -1.65 6.70
N PRO A 240 18.05 -2.43 7.73
CA PRO A 240 19.38 -2.32 8.32
C PRO A 240 20.51 -2.55 7.30
N ASP A 241 21.66 -1.90 7.53
CA ASP A 241 22.82 -2.03 6.64
C ASP A 241 23.48 -3.42 6.66
N ASP A 242 23.23 -4.19 7.73
CA ASP A 242 23.84 -5.50 8.02
C ASP A 242 22.92 -6.70 7.75
N VAL A 243 21.82 -6.50 7.00
CA VAL A 243 21.01 -7.66 6.58
C VAL A 243 21.83 -8.52 5.63
N PRO A 244 22.12 -9.80 5.99
CA PRO A 244 22.86 -10.68 5.11
C PRO A 244 22.10 -10.86 3.81
N GLN A 245 22.60 -10.31 2.71
CA GLN A 245 22.11 -10.63 1.38
C GLN A 245 22.50 -12.08 1.11
N ALA A 246 21.54 -12.99 1.27
CA ALA A 246 21.72 -14.39 0.89
C ALA A 246 22.05 -14.46 -0.61
N GLY A 247 23.33 -14.60 -0.94
CA GLY A 247 23.74 -14.77 -2.34
C GLY A 247 25.09 -14.21 -2.76
N LYS A 248 26.10 -14.08 -1.85
CA LYS A 248 27.49 -14.21 -2.29
C LYS A 248 27.99 -15.58 -1.77
N ALA A 249 27.59 -16.64 -2.45
CA ALA A 249 28.38 -17.85 -2.45
C ALA A 249 29.71 -17.52 -3.17
N ARG A 250 30.81 -17.72 -2.46
CA ARG A 250 32.18 -17.66 -2.99
C ARG A 250 32.40 -18.75 -4.02
#